data_bae9d2f65b5fc97139fa116ab8d7c3aa
#
_entry.id   bae9d2f65b5fc97139fa116ab8d7c3aa
#
_cell.length_a   1.000
_cell.length_b   1.000
_cell.length_c   1.000
_cell.angle_alpha   90.00
_cell.angle_beta   90.00
_cell.angle_gamma   90.00
#
_symmetry.space_group_name_H-M   'P 1'
#
loop_
_entity.id
_entity.type
_entity.pdbx_description
1 polymer ?
#
loop_
_entity_poly.entity_id
_entity_poly.type
_entity_poly.pdbx_seq_one_letter_code
_entity_poly.pdbx_strand_id
1 'polypeptide(L)' 'MEVYKYKVVRSIKVLDEAKLNAVGRAGWVLCGVIQTDVEYVYYLKKKEA' A
#
# COMPACT_ATOMS: atom_id res chain seq x y z
N MET A 1 20.68 -10.46 4.09
CA MET A 1 19.47 -10.50 3.24
C MET A 1 18.37 -9.66 3.87
N GLU A 2 17.75 -8.79 3.09
CA GLU A 2 16.65 -7.99 3.59
C GLU A 2 15.33 -8.76 3.55
N VAL A 3 14.55 -8.62 4.59
CA VAL A 3 13.26 -9.28 4.68
C VAL A 3 12.17 -8.21 4.71
N TYR A 4 11.15 -8.38 3.90
CA TYR A 4 10.04 -7.44 3.80
C TYR A 4 8.73 -8.11 4.15
N LYS A 5 7.87 -7.34 4.76
CA LYS A 5 6.49 -7.72 5.03
C LYS A 5 5.64 -7.05 3.95
N TYR A 6 4.71 -7.77 3.38
CA TYR A 6 3.85 -7.25 2.32
C TYR A 6 2.42 -7.09 2.81
N LYS A 7 1.77 -6.06 2.30
CA LYS A 7 0.39 -5.76 2.65
C LYS A 7 -0.39 -5.44 1.38
N VAL A 8 -1.60 -5.96 1.29
CA VAL A 8 -2.51 -5.68 0.19
C VAL A 8 -3.70 -4.92 0.75
N VAL A 9 -3.97 -3.74 0.20
CA VAL A 9 -5.11 -2.91 0.60
C VAL A 9 -6.04 -2.78 -0.59
N ARG A 10 -7.31 -3.07 -0.37
CA ARG A 10 -8.34 -2.95 -1.40
C ARG A 10 -9.26 -1.80 -1.03
N SER A 11 -9.59 -0.97 -2.01
CA SER A 11 -10.45 0.19 -1.79
C SER A 11 -11.31 0.44 -3.01
N ILE A 12 -12.59 0.72 -2.79
CA ILE A 12 -13.50 1.08 -3.88
C ILE A 12 -13.14 2.46 -4.42
N LYS A 13 -12.63 3.33 -3.55
CA LYS A 13 -12.23 4.69 -3.92
C LYS A 13 -10.72 4.80 -3.93
N VAL A 14 -10.22 5.70 -4.77
CA VAL A 14 -8.81 6.03 -4.78
C VAL A 14 -8.42 6.61 -3.42
N LEU A 15 -7.31 6.14 -2.86
CA LEU A 15 -6.79 6.68 -1.61
C LEU A 15 -6.22 8.08 -1.87
N ASP A 16 -6.58 9.02 -1.01
CA ASP A 16 -6.07 10.37 -1.12
C ASP A 16 -4.66 10.49 -0.52
N GLU A 17 -4.06 11.66 -0.72
CA GLU A 17 -2.70 11.91 -0.25
C GLU A 17 -2.57 11.74 1.26
N ALA A 18 -3.57 12.20 2.01
CA ALA A 18 -3.54 12.11 3.47
C ALA A 18 -3.50 10.66 3.94
N LYS A 19 -4.28 9.79 3.32
CA LYS A 19 -4.30 8.37 3.67
C LYS A 19 -3.01 7.67 3.29
N LEU A 20 -2.48 7.99 2.11
CA LEU A 20 -1.21 7.43 1.68
C LEU A 20 -0.07 7.87 2.59
N ASN A 21 -0.08 9.13 3.02
CA ASN A 21 0.94 9.63 3.95
C ASN A 21 0.84 8.96 5.32
N ALA A 22 -0.38 8.68 5.78
CA ALA A 22 -0.58 7.98 7.03
C ALA A 22 0.03 6.56 6.98
N VAL A 23 -0.18 5.87 5.87
CA VAL A 23 0.40 4.55 5.65
C VAL A 23 1.94 4.65 5.59
N GLY A 24 2.45 5.66 4.92
CA GLY A 24 3.89 5.90 4.82
C GLY A 24 4.54 6.16 6.18
N ARG A 25 3.85 6.90 7.05
CA ARG A 25 4.37 7.15 8.40
C ARG A 25 4.47 5.88 9.23
N ALA A 26 3.64 4.89 8.93
CA ALA A 26 3.71 3.59 9.59
C ALA A 26 4.86 2.73 9.04
N GLY A 27 5.60 3.23 8.07
CA GLY A 27 6.74 2.53 7.50
C GLY A 27 6.45 1.73 6.25
N TRP A 28 5.24 1.83 5.71
CA TRP A 28 4.87 1.11 4.50
C TRP A 28 5.25 1.89 3.26
N VAL A 29 5.77 1.19 2.26
CA VAL A 29 6.15 1.77 0.97
C VAL A 29 5.23 1.20 -0.11
N LEU A 30 4.66 2.07 -0.91
CA LEU A 30 3.78 1.66 -2.00
C LEU A 30 4.61 1.06 -3.13
N CYS A 31 4.33 -0.19 -3.48
CA CYS A 31 5.03 -0.89 -4.55
C CYS A 31 4.29 -0.83 -5.88
N GLY A 32 2.96 -0.80 -5.84
CA GLY A 32 2.17 -0.74 -7.06
C GLY A 32 0.70 -0.61 -6.77
N VAL A 33 -0.05 -0.22 -7.80
CA VAL A 33 -1.49 -0.06 -7.73
C VAL A 33 -2.10 -0.70 -8.97
N ILE A 34 -3.13 -1.50 -8.77
CA ILE A 34 -3.87 -2.13 -9.86
C ILE A 34 -5.32 -1.66 -9.77
N GLN A 35 -5.85 -1.22 -10.90
CA GLN A 35 -7.27 -0.87 -10.98
C GLN A 35 -8.03 -2.05 -11.58
N THR A 36 -9.07 -2.50 -10.88
CA THR A 36 -9.97 -3.51 -11.40
C THR A 36 -11.29 -2.84 -11.78
N ASP A 37 -12.25 -3.62 -12.27
CA ASP A 37 -13.56 -3.07 -12.65
C ASP A 37 -14.35 -2.53 -11.46
N VAL A 38 -14.02 -2.98 -10.26
CA VAL A 38 -14.80 -2.64 -9.06
C VAL A 38 -13.98 -1.96 -7.96
N GLU A 39 -12.66 -2.08 -7.99
CA GLU A 39 -11.84 -1.56 -6.89
C GLU A 39 -10.41 -1.26 -7.32
N TYR A 40 -9.70 -0.60 -6.41
CA TYR A 40 -8.26 -0.37 -6.53
C TYR A 40 -7.54 -1.27 -5.54
N VAL A 41 -6.48 -1.92 -5.98
CA VAL A 41 -5.68 -2.80 -5.14
C VAL A 41 -4.29 -2.18 -5.00
N TYR A 42 -3.88 -1.93 -3.76
CA TYR A 42 -2.60 -1.32 -3.45
C TYR A 42 -1.68 -2.36 -2.83
N TYR A 43 -0.48 -2.47 -3.37
CA TYR A 43 0.54 -3.37 -2.85
C TYR A 43 1.61 -2.57 -2.14
N LEU A 44 1.83 -2.89 -0.88
CA LEU A 44 2.78 -2.18 -0.04
C LEU A 44 3.77 -3.15 0.56
N LYS A 45 4.94 -2.63 0.93
CA LYS A 45 5.94 -3.43 1.63
C LYS A 45 6.51 -2.62 2.78
N LYS A 46 7.05 -3.32 3.76
CA LYS A 46 7.69 -2.71 4.91
C LYS A 46 8.89 -3.56 5.28
N LYS A 47 10.03 -2.91 5.48
CA LYS A 47 11.23 -3.62 5.91
C LYS A 47 11.00 -4.17 7.31
N GLU A 48 11.25 -5.46 7.48
CA GLU A 48 10.91 -6.15 8.71
C GLU A 48 12.01 -6.10 9.76
N ALA A 49 13.17 -5.82 9.43
CA ALA A 49 14.18 -5.83 10.48
C ALA A 49 15.12 -4.69 10.38
#